data_a3db63714bb2c575b78965354209e94b
#
_entry.id   a3db63714bb2c575b78965354209e94b
#
_cell.length_a   1.000
_cell.length_b   1.000
_cell.length_c   1.000
_cell.angle_alpha   90.00
_cell.angle_beta   90.00
_cell.angle_gamma   90.00
#
_symmetry.space_group_name_H-M   'P 1'
#
loop_
_entity.id
_entity.type
_entity.pdbx_description
1 polymer ?
#
loop_
_entity_poly.entity_id
_entity_poly.type
_entity_poly.pdbx_seq_one_letter_code
_entity_poly.pdbx_strand_id
1 'polypeptide(L)'
;MDENNSIQLFEDRKIRTAWDEEKEEWYFSVVDVIAVLTDQPTARNASTYWAVLKKRLKEEGASELLTNCKQLKMRATDGKLRLTDVASTEQLLRIIQSIPSPKAEPFKRWLAQVGRERIEETIDPEQAIDRALETYQKKGYDADWIHQRILSIRVRNELTAEWQARGVEQGREYAILTDEITKAWSGMTTRQYKNLKGLKKENLRDNMSTLEIVLNMLAETTTTELSKAHQPEGFEESRIVARRGGKVAGDARRAIEADTGRPAVTAENAAQLNAVVTDVIQGVAEADKPNEDEK
;
A
#
# COMPACT_ATOMS: atom_id res chain seq x y z
N MET A 1 14.18 -13.92 14.21
CA MET A 1 13.59 -14.21 12.89
C MET A 1 13.61 -12.91 12.15
N ASP A 2 14.25 -12.85 10.98
CA ASP A 2 14.29 -11.62 10.21
C ASP A 2 12.87 -11.24 9.80
N GLU A 3 12.33 -10.20 10.38
CA GLU A 3 10.96 -9.68 10.16
C GLU A 3 10.69 -9.28 8.70
N ASN A 4 11.74 -9.20 7.87
CA ASN A 4 11.66 -8.83 6.46
C ASN A 4 11.33 -9.99 5.50
N ASN A 5 11.26 -11.23 5.98
CA ASN A 5 10.92 -12.40 5.18
C ASN A 5 9.64 -13.04 5.70
N SER A 6 8.51 -12.72 5.13
CA SER A 6 7.23 -13.36 5.42
C SER A 6 6.90 -14.46 4.42
N ILE A 7 6.12 -15.45 4.87
CA ILE A 7 5.61 -16.53 4.03
C ILE A 7 4.10 -16.33 3.96
N GLN A 8 3.58 -16.14 2.76
CA GLN A 8 2.14 -16.08 2.52
C GLN A 8 1.64 -17.42 1.99
N LEU A 9 0.46 -17.82 2.45
CA LEU A 9 -0.21 -19.04 1.97
C LEU A 9 -1.07 -18.70 0.76
N PHE A 10 -0.91 -19.47 -0.31
CA PHE A 10 -1.80 -19.46 -1.46
C PHE A 10 -2.20 -20.90 -1.74
N GLU A 11 -3.47 -21.25 -1.66
CA GLU A 11 -3.97 -22.63 -1.74
C GLU A 11 -3.17 -23.60 -0.84
N ASP A 12 -2.99 -23.27 0.45
CA ASP A 12 -2.18 -24.03 1.42
C ASP A 12 -0.68 -24.20 1.05
N ARG A 13 -0.23 -23.58 -0.02
CA ARG A 13 1.19 -23.57 -0.42
C ARG A 13 1.89 -22.27 -0.05
N LYS A 14 3.10 -22.41 0.47
CA LYS A 14 3.90 -21.28 0.97
C LYS A 14 4.60 -20.57 -0.16
N ILE A 15 4.31 -19.27 -0.34
CA ILE A 15 5.05 -18.38 -1.22
C ILE A 15 5.97 -17.51 -0.36
N ARG A 16 7.27 -17.56 -0.64
CA ARG A 16 8.25 -16.71 0.04
C ARG A 16 8.15 -15.30 -0.47
N THR A 17 8.14 -14.33 0.45
CA THR A 17 8.09 -12.91 0.15
C THR A 17 9.21 -12.17 0.86
N ALA A 18 9.63 -11.03 0.33
CA ALA A 18 10.58 -10.12 0.95
C ALA A 18 10.08 -8.68 0.83
N TRP A 19 10.27 -7.91 1.88
CA TRP A 19 9.96 -6.48 1.89
C TRP A 19 11.24 -5.67 1.60
N ASP A 20 11.18 -4.72 0.66
CA ASP A 20 12.24 -3.76 0.34
C ASP A 20 11.88 -2.42 1.00
N GLU A 21 12.59 -2.06 2.06
CA GLU A 21 12.32 -0.84 2.82
C GLU A 21 12.63 0.45 2.04
N GLU A 22 13.60 0.43 1.13
CA GLU A 22 13.97 1.62 0.35
C GLU A 22 12.91 1.94 -0.70
N LYS A 23 12.33 0.89 -1.31
CA LYS A 23 11.31 1.02 -2.35
C LYS A 23 9.88 0.98 -1.81
N GLU A 24 9.72 0.64 -0.53
CA GLU A 24 8.41 0.34 0.08
C GLU A 24 7.60 -0.67 -0.76
N GLU A 25 8.25 -1.78 -1.19
CA GLU A 25 7.67 -2.73 -2.13
C GLU A 25 7.88 -4.18 -1.69
N TRP A 26 6.84 -5.01 -1.92
CA TRP A 26 6.92 -6.46 -1.73
C TRP A 26 7.49 -7.14 -2.96
N TYR A 27 8.40 -8.09 -2.73
CA TYR A 27 8.95 -9.01 -3.72
C TYR A 27 8.52 -10.43 -3.42
N PHE A 28 8.13 -11.15 -4.46
CA PHE A 28 7.61 -12.52 -4.39
C PHE A 28 8.54 -13.48 -5.11
N SER A 29 8.75 -14.68 -4.55
CA SER A 29 9.51 -15.75 -5.20
C SER A 29 8.77 -16.22 -6.46
N VAL A 30 9.32 -15.96 -7.64
CA VAL A 30 8.72 -16.35 -8.93
C VAL A 30 8.57 -17.87 -9.04
N VAL A 31 9.57 -18.61 -8.54
CA VAL A 31 9.57 -20.09 -8.59
C VAL A 31 8.46 -20.66 -7.73
N ASP A 32 8.18 -20.06 -6.56
CA ASP A 32 7.10 -20.55 -5.68
C ASP A 32 5.73 -20.29 -6.31
N VAL A 33 5.51 -19.12 -6.90
CA VAL A 33 4.27 -18.80 -7.62
C VAL A 33 4.05 -19.74 -8.81
N ILE A 34 5.09 -20.00 -9.59
CA ILE A 34 5.02 -20.96 -10.71
C ILE A 34 4.69 -22.36 -10.18
N ALA A 35 5.31 -22.79 -9.07
CA ALA A 35 5.03 -24.10 -8.50
C ALA A 35 3.55 -24.26 -8.13
N VAL A 36 2.93 -23.23 -7.59
CA VAL A 36 1.50 -23.21 -7.25
C VAL A 36 0.64 -23.24 -8.54
N LEU A 37 0.85 -22.28 -9.43
CA LEU A 37 -0.01 -22.10 -10.60
C LEU A 37 0.11 -23.21 -11.66
N THR A 38 1.19 -23.99 -11.64
CA THR A 38 1.43 -25.06 -12.60
C THR A 38 1.51 -26.44 -11.97
N ASP A 39 1.14 -26.57 -10.69
CA ASP A 39 1.18 -27.83 -9.93
C ASP A 39 2.52 -28.56 -10.00
N GLN A 40 3.62 -27.82 -10.01
CA GLN A 40 4.93 -28.46 -10.05
C GLN A 40 5.22 -29.18 -8.74
N PRO A 41 5.56 -30.48 -8.79
CA PRO A 41 5.75 -31.28 -7.56
C PRO A 41 7.01 -30.89 -6.78
N THR A 42 7.99 -30.28 -7.44
CA THR A 42 9.26 -29.89 -6.80
C THR A 42 9.71 -28.50 -7.22
N ALA A 43 10.49 -27.85 -6.37
CA ALA A 43 11.10 -26.55 -6.67
C ALA A 43 12.03 -26.61 -7.90
N ARG A 44 12.64 -27.78 -8.17
CA ARG A 44 13.46 -27.99 -9.37
C ARG A 44 12.63 -27.93 -10.65
N ASN A 45 11.47 -28.58 -10.66
CA ASN A 45 10.57 -28.56 -11.81
C ASN A 45 10.05 -27.14 -12.08
N ALA A 46 9.66 -26.41 -11.03
CA ALA A 46 9.25 -25.02 -11.13
C ALA A 46 10.37 -24.10 -11.65
N SER A 47 11.62 -24.33 -11.22
CA SER A 47 12.79 -23.59 -11.74
C SER A 47 13.04 -23.89 -13.22
N THR A 48 12.88 -25.14 -13.64
CA THR A 48 12.99 -25.53 -15.06
C THR A 48 11.89 -24.86 -15.90
N TYR A 49 10.65 -24.89 -15.41
CA TYR A 49 9.54 -24.19 -16.04
C TYR A 49 9.82 -22.68 -16.17
N TRP A 50 10.32 -22.06 -15.12
CA TRP A 50 10.70 -20.64 -15.14
C TRP A 50 11.78 -20.34 -16.18
N ALA A 51 12.77 -21.19 -16.33
CA ALA A 51 13.80 -21.02 -17.34
C ALA A 51 13.22 -21.04 -18.78
N VAL A 52 12.28 -21.94 -19.05
CA VAL A 52 11.57 -22.02 -20.35
C VAL A 52 10.68 -20.79 -20.55
N LEU A 53 9.93 -20.38 -19.52
CA LEU A 53 9.08 -19.20 -19.59
C LEU A 53 9.89 -17.92 -19.83
N LYS A 54 11.04 -17.76 -19.18
CA LYS A 54 11.96 -16.64 -19.44
C LYS A 54 12.39 -16.56 -20.92
N LYS A 55 12.69 -17.70 -21.53
CA LYS A 55 13.07 -17.73 -22.96
C LYS A 55 11.90 -17.26 -23.84
N ARG A 56 10.70 -17.78 -23.60
CA ARG A 56 9.50 -17.39 -24.34
C ARG A 56 9.17 -15.90 -24.16
N LEU A 57 9.23 -15.37 -22.95
CA LEU A 57 9.00 -13.95 -22.68
C LEU A 57 9.99 -13.04 -23.42
N LYS A 58 11.25 -13.47 -23.58
CA LYS A 58 12.24 -12.75 -24.40
C LYS A 58 11.86 -12.74 -25.88
N GLU A 59 11.44 -13.89 -26.40
CA GLU A 59 11.00 -14.05 -27.80
C GLU A 59 9.74 -13.23 -28.09
N GLU A 60 8.85 -13.06 -27.10
CA GLU A 60 7.64 -12.23 -27.15
C GLU A 60 7.93 -10.72 -26.99
N GLY A 61 9.18 -10.31 -26.81
CA GLY A 61 9.57 -8.90 -26.65
C GLY A 61 9.50 -8.37 -25.23
N ALA A 62 9.20 -9.23 -24.24
CA ALA A 62 9.09 -8.84 -22.82
C ALA A 62 10.44 -8.88 -22.07
N SER A 63 11.55 -8.53 -22.74
CA SER A 63 12.90 -8.57 -22.17
C SER A 63 13.08 -7.64 -20.97
N GLU A 64 12.44 -6.48 -20.98
CA GLU A 64 12.49 -5.49 -19.89
C GLU A 64 11.93 -6.06 -18.59
N LEU A 65 10.83 -6.81 -18.64
CA LEU A 65 10.25 -7.49 -17.49
C LEU A 65 11.28 -8.38 -16.79
N LEU A 66 12.08 -9.12 -17.56
CA LEU A 66 13.08 -10.06 -17.04
C LEU A 66 14.32 -9.35 -16.51
N THR A 67 14.73 -8.25 -17.14
CA THR A 67 15.87 -7.43 -16.70
C THR A 67 15.61 -6.81 -15.34
N ASN A 68 14.36 -6.47 -15.06
CA ASN A 68 13.92 -5.85 -13.81
C ASN A 68 13.67 -6.86 -12.68
N CYS A 69 13.63 -8.20 -12.96
CA CYS A 69 13.56 -9.21 -11.91
C CYS A 69 14.86 -9.24 -11.11
N LYS A 70 14.75 -9.09 -9.79
CA LYS A 70 15.87 -9.13 -8.86
C LYS A 70 16.19 -10.56 -8.42
N GLN A 71 17.38 -10.77 -7.86
CA GLN A 71 17.73 -12.00 -7.14
C GLN A 71 17.96 -11.68 -5.67
N LEU A 72 17.21 -12.35 -4.81
CA LEU A 72 17.37 -12.23 -3.35
C LEU A 72 17.76 -13.58 -2.73
N LYS A 73 18.53 -13.53 -1.63
CA LYS A 73 18.81 -14.73 -0.83
C LYS A 73 17.57 -15.06 0.01
N MET A 74 16.90 -16.15 -0.35
CA MET A 74 15.71 -16.64 0.38
C MET A 74 15.99 -18.01 0.99
N ARG A 75 15.41 -18.28 2.16
CA ARG A 75 15.51 -19.58 2.83
C ARG A 75 14.71 -20.63 2.05
N ALA A 76 15.39 -21.69 1.61
CA ALA A 76 14.77 -22.83 0.95
C ALA A 76 14.14 -23.80 1.97
N THR A 77 13.37 -24.79 1.51
CA THR A 77 12.73 -25.80 2.34
C THR A 77 13.73 -26.64 3.15
N ASP A 78 14.96 -26.78 2.66
CA ASP A 78 16.09 -27.44 3.35
C ASP A 78 16.80 -26.54 4.37
N GLY A 79 16.28 -25.33 4.63
CA GLY A 79 16.83 -24.35 5.58
C GLY A 79 18.01 -23.54 5.03
N LYS A 80 18.55 -23.84 3.85
CA LYS A 80 19.68 -23.13 3.26
C LYS A 80 19.23 -21.85 2.55
N LEU A 81 20.06 -20.80 2.61
CA LEU A 81 19.86 -19.58 1.84
C LEU A 81 20.30 -19.80 0.39
N ARG A 82 19.40 -19.53 -0.55
CA ARG A 82 19.64 -19.64 -1.99
C ARG A 82 19.23 -18.38 -2.71
N LEU A 83 20.00 -18.00 -3.73
CA LEU A 83 19.59 -16.94 -4.66
C LEU A 83 18.31 -17.40 -5.38
N THR A 84 17.29 -16.57 -5.31
CA THR A 84 15.94 -16.84 -5.85
C THR A 84 15.51 -15.64 -6.67
N ASP A 85 15.05 -15.89 -7.89
CA ASP A 85 14.45 -14.84 -8.71
C ASP A 85 13.16 -14.36 -8.06
N VAL A 86 13.07 -13.06 -7.86
CA VAL A 86 11.91 -12.40 -7.24
C VAL A 86 11.36 -11.33 -8.17
N ALA A 87 10.08 -11.11 -8.09
CA ALA A 87 9.35 -10.13 -8.86
C ALA A 87 8.53 -9.21 -7.94
N SER A 88 8.41 -7.94 -8.32
CA SER A 88 7.45 -7.03 -7.70
C SER A 88 6.02 -7.45 -8.03
N THR A 89 5.03 -6.84 -7.39
CA THR A 89 3.61 -7.12 -7.67
C THR A 89 3.30 -6.93 -9.16
N GLU A 90 3.72 -5.83 -9.76
CA GLU A 90 3.48 -5.54 -11.18
C GLU A 90 4.11 -6.60 -12.09
N GLN A 91 5.39 -6.91 -11.85
CA GLN A 91 6.11 -7.93 -12.62
C GLN A 91 5.47 -9.31 -12.48
N LEU A 92 5.05 -9.66 -11.26
CA LEU A 92 4.40 -10.93 -10.98
C LEU A 92 3.07 -11.06 -11.73
N LEU A 93 2.22 -10.02 -11.70
CA LEU A 93 0.96 -9.98 -12.45
C LEU A 93 1.19 -10.20 -13.95
N ARG A 94 2.23 -9.59 -14.51
CA ARG A 94 2.58 -9.75 -15.91
C ARG A 94 3.12 -11.16 -16.23
N ILE A 95 3.91 -11.76 -15.32
CA ILE A 95 4.39 -13.14 -15.46
C ILE A 95 3.22 -14.13 -15.45
N ILE A 96 2.25 -13.96 -14.52
CA ILE A 96 1.08 -14.84 -14.39
C ILE A 96 0.24 -14.85 -15.67
N GLN A 97 0.08 -13.71 -16.34
CA GLN A 97 -0.64 -13.63 -17.62
C GLN A 97 -0.03 -14.54 -18.69
N SER A 98 1.27 -14.77 -18.63
CA SER A 98 2.01 -15.59 -19.60
C SER A 98 2.06 -17.09 -19.25
N ILE A 99 1.48 -17.50 -18.11
CA ILE A 99 1.42 -18.90 -17.68
C ILE A 99 0.18 -19.57 -18.28
N PRO A 100 0.32 -20.55 -19.21
CA PRO A 100 -0.79 -21.31 -19.75
C PRO A 100 -1.20 -22.43 -18.78
N SER A 101 -1.92 -22.06 -17.71
CA SER A 101 -2.41 -23.01 -16.72
C SER A 101 -3.86 -22.70 -16.36
N PRO A 102 -4.72 -23.72 -16.19
CA PRO A 102 -6.09 -23.53 -15.69
C PRO A 102 -6.13 -22.79 -14.33
N LYS A 103 -5.14 -23.01 -13.46
CA LYS A 103 -5.02 -22.32 -12.16
C LYS A 103 -4.65 -20.84 -12.28
N ALA A 104 -4.08 -20.42 -13.41
CA ALA A 104 -3.83 -19.00 -13.68
C ALA A 104 -5.05 -18.27 -14.28
N GLU A 105 -6.05 -19.02 -14.76
CA GLU A 105 -7.20 -18.46 -15.48
C GLU A 105 -8.10 -17.58 -14.60
N PRO A 106 -8.45 -17.95 -13.35
CA PRO A 106 -9.20 -17.07 -12.47
C PRO A 106 -8.50 -15.73 -12.26
N PHE A 107 -7.17 -15.75 -12.15
CA PHE A 107 -6.35 -14.56 -11.99
C PHE A 107 -6.37 -13.66 -13.22
N LYS A 108 -6.31 -14.25 -14.42
CA LYS A 108 -6.40 -13.51 -15.68
C LYS A 108 -7.78 -12.86 -15.86
N ARG A 109 -8.86 -13.57 -15.50
CA ARG A 109 -10.22 -13.04 -15.52
C ARG A 109 -10.37 -11.87 -14.54
N TRP A 110 -9.85 -12.01 -13.32
CA TRP A 110 -9.84 -10.92 -12.35
C TRP A 110 -9.10 -9.68 -12.87
N LEU A 111 -7.91 -9.84 -13.49
CA LEU A 111 -7.18 -8.72 -14.09
C LEU A 111 -7.97 -8.04 -15.22
N ALA A 112 -8.65 -8.82 -16.05
CA ALA A 112 -9.51 -8.28 -17.11
C ALA A 112 -10.68 -7.50 -16.53
N GLN A 113 -11.30 -7.99 -15.45
CA GLN A 113 -12.36 -7.30 -14.73
C GLN A 113 -11.86 -5.98 -14.13
N VAL A 114 -10.73 -5.99 -13.41
CA VAL A 114 -10.12 -4.77 -12.84
C VAL A 114 -9.80 -3.75 -13.93
N GLY A 115 -9.28 -4.21 -15.07
CA GLY A 115 -9.01 -3.34 -16.22
C GLY A 115 -10.30 -2.71 -16.77
N ARG A 116 -11.37 -3.48 -16.92
CA ARG A 116 -12.68 -2.98 -17.34
C ARG A 116 -13.24 -1.96 -16.35
N GLU A 117 -13.27 -2.28 -15.06
CA GLU A 117 -13.73 -1.38 -14.01
C GLU A 117 -12.97 -0.04 -14.05
N ARG A 118 -11.66 -0.09 -14.26
CA ARG A 118 -10.84 1.12 -14.36
C ARG A 118 -11.19 1.98 -15.58
N ILE A 119 -11.55 1.36 -16.70
CA ILE A 119 -12.03 2.08 -17.90
C ILE A 119 -13.41 2.70 -17.63
N GLU A 120 -14.32 1.95 -17.00
CA GLU A 120 -15.65 2.43 -16.64
C GLU A 120 -15.60 3.62 -15.66
N GLU A 121 -14.68 3.60 -14.67
CA GLU A 121 -14.43 4.72 -13.76
C GLU A 121 -13.93 6.00 -14.48
N THR A 122 -13.33 5.87 -15.65
CA THR A 122 -12.93 7.03 -16.46
C THR A 122 -14.14 7.71 -17.10
N ILE A 123 -15.20 6.93 -17.36
CA ILE A 123 -16.45 7.42 -17.94
C ILE A 123 -17.35 7.95 -16.81
N ASP A 124 -17.42 7.22 -15.69
CA ASP A 124 -18.23 7.54 -14.51
C ASP A 124 -17.36 7.52 -13.24
N PRO A 125 -16.77 8.67 -12.85
CA PRO A 125 -15.89 8.76 -11.68
C PRO A 125 -16.56 8.45 -10.34
N GLU A 126 -17.91 8.46 -10.25
CA GLU A 126 -18.62 8.13 -9.02
C GLU A 126 -18.36 6.69 -8.61
N GLN A 127 -18.20 5.77 -9.57
CA GLN A 127 -17.88 4.36 -9.31
C GLN A 127 -16.56 4.19 -8.53
N ALA A 128 -15.55 5.04 -8.79
CA ALA A 128 -14.31 5.01 -8.03
C ALA A 128 -14.51 5.45 -6.57
N ILE A 129 -15.42 6.40 -6.34
CA ILE A 129 -15.78 6.88 -4.99
C ILE A 129 -16.53 5.78 -4.26
N ASP A 130 -17.53 5.18 -4.89
CA ASP A 130 -18.33 4.08 -4.30
C ASP A 130 -17.46 2.90 -3.93
N ARG A 131 -16.56 2.49 -4.81
CA ARG A 131 -15.58 1.43 -4.53
C ARG A 131 -14.64 1.78 -3.37
N ALA A 132 -14.25 3.04 -3.24
CA ALA A 132 -13.43 3.47 -2.10
C ALA A 132 -14.22 3.38 -0.79
N LEU A 133 -15.49 3.81 -0.78
CA LEU A 133 -16.40 3.72 0.37
C LEU A 133 -16.61 2.25 0.78
N GLU A 134 -16.95 1.39 -0.17
CA GLU A 134 -17.08 -0.05 0.08
C GLU A 134 -15.80 -0.66 0.66
N THR A 135 -14.64 -0.26 0.15
CA THR A 135 -13.35 -0.75 0.64
C THR A 135 -13.13 -0.36 2.10
N TYR A 136 -13.47 0.87 2.50
CA TYR A 136 -13.38 1.28 3.90
C TYR A 136 -14.38 0.52 4.77
N GLN A 137 -15.61 0.31 4.30
CA GLN A 137 -16.62 -0.47 5.03
C GLN A 137 -16.17 -1.93 5.23
N LYS A 138 -15.65 -2.59 4.18
CA LYS A 138 -15.08 -3.95 4.26
C LYS A 138 -13.89 -4.05 5.22
N LYS A 139 -13.13 -2.97 5.39
CA LYS A 139 -12.06 -2.88 6.39
C LYS A 139 -12.58 -2.67 7.82
N GLY A 140 -13.89 -2.58 8.03
CA GLY A 140 -14.51 -2.43 9.34
C GLY A 140 -14.57 -1.00 9.88
N TYR A 141 -14.33 0.00 9.04
CA TYR A 141 -14.50 1.40 9.46
C TYR A 141 -15.97 1.77 9.54
N ASP A 142 -16.34 2.51 10.58
CA ASP A 142 -17.68 3.07 10.71
C ASP A 142 -17.90 4.28 9.78
N ALA A 143 -19.17 4.65 9.59
CA ALA A 143 -19.55 5.72 8.69
C ALA A 143 -18.97 7.08 9.10
N ASP A 144 -18.87 7.36 10.41
CA ASP A 144 -18.35 8.61 10.93
C ASP A 144 -16.84 8.74 10.66
N TRP A 145 -16.08 7.66 10.86
CA TRP A 145 -14.67 7.63 10.52
C TRP A 145 -14.46 7.82 9.01
N ILE A 146 -15.24 7.14 8.16
CA ILE A 146 -15.16 7.26 6.69
C ILE A 146 -15.43 8.72 6.29
N HIS A 147 -16.43 9.36 6.87
CA HIS A 147 -16.73 10.76 6.61
C HIS A 147 -15.54 11.68 6.95
N GLN A 148 -14.94 11.52 8.13
CA GLN A 148 -13.76 12.29 8.54
C GLN A 148 -12.56 12.02 7.61
N ARG A 149 -12.40 10.77 7.15
CA ARG A 149 -11.33 10.43 6.22
C ARG A 149 -11.48 11.11 4.86
N ILE A 150 -12.69 11.19 4.32
CA ILE A 150 -12.97 11.91 3.06
C ILE A 150 -12.68 13.40 3.21
N LEU A 151 -13.12 14.02 4.31
CA LEU A 151 -12.79 15.41 4.61
C LEU A 151 -11.27 15.63 4.67
N SER A 152 -10.53 14.70 5.28
CA SER A 152 -9.07 14.79 5.36
C SER A 152 -8.39 14.71 3.99
N ILE A 153 -8.95 13.98 3.04
CA ILE A 153 -8.46 13.94 1.65
C ILE A 153 -8.64 15.31 1.00
N ARG A 154 -9.80 15.94 1.17
CA ARG A 154 -10.07 17.28 0.64
C ARG A 154 -9.10 18.31 1.23
N VAL A 155 -8.93 18.35 2.55
CA VAL A 155 -7.98 19.24 3.23
C VAL A 155 -6.56 19.05 2.69
N ARG A 156 -6.15 17.80 2.47
CA ARG A 156 -4.85 17.49 1.89
C ARG A 156 -4.69 18.02 0.47
N ASN A 157 -5.73 17.89 -0.35
CA ASN A 157 -5.72 18.40 -1.73
C ASN A 157 -5.61 19.94 -1.76
N GLU A 158 -6.31 20.63 -0.86
CA GLU A 158 -6.21 22.08 -0.72
C GLU A 158 -4.79 22.51 -0.33
N LEU A 159 -4.15 21.83 0.63
CA LEU A 159 -2.77 22.10 1.02
C LEU A 159 -1.77 21.87 -0.13
N THR A 160 -1.93 20.78 -0.86
CA THR A 160 -1.01 20.48 -1.98
C THR A 160 -1.20 21.45 -3.15
N ALA A 161 -2.42 21.90 -3.40
CA ALA A 161 -2.69 22.95 -4.39
C ALA A 161 -2.06 24.29 -3.98
N GLU A 162 -2.12 24.65 -2.69
CA GLU A 162 -1.46 25.83 -2.16
C GLU A 162 0.08 25.73 -2.31
N TRP A 163 0.69 24.61 -1.99
CA TRP A 163 2.13 24.40 -2.20
C TRP A 163 2.53 24.52 -3.66
N GLN A 164 1.73 23.99 -4.58
CA GLN A 164 1.95 24.16 -6.01
C GLN A 164 1.90 25.63 -6.43
N ALA A 165 0.92 26.38 -5.93
CA ALA A 165 0.78 27.80 -6.18
C ALA A 165 1.98 28.63 -5.62
N ARG A 166 2.67 28.12 -4.60
CA ARG A 166 3.87 28.73 -3.99
C ARG A 166 5.18 28.25 -4.62
N GLY A 167 5.15 27.50 -5.71
CA GLY A 167 6.35 27.05 -6.42
C GLY A 167 7.09 25.89 -5.74
N VAL A 168 6.43 25.13 -4.84
CA VAL A 168 6.99 23.91 -4.26
C VAL A 168 6.91 22.78 -5.27
N GLU A 169 8.01 22.02 -5.45
CA GLU A 169 8.05 20.90 -6.39
C GLU A 169 7.35 19.66 -5.84
N GLN A 170 6.55 19.05 -6.72
CA GLN A 170 5.85 17.79 -6.39
C GLN A 170 6.85 16.65 -6.14
N GLY A 171 6.48 15.70 -5.31
CA GLY A 171 7.30 14.55 -4.98
C GLY A 171 8.13 14.77 -3.74
N ARG A 172 9.45 14.95 -3.86
CA ARG A 172 10.36 15.01 -2.70
C ARG A 172 10.08 16.16 -1.75
N GLU A 173 9.82 17.36 -2.26
CA GLU A 173 9.57 18.53 -1.41
C GLU A 173 8.24 18.40 -0.67
N TYR A 174 7.18 17.92 -1.35
CA TYR A 174 5.90 17.62 -0.69
C TYR A 174 6.05 16.58 0.42
N ALA A 175 6.87 15.56 0.21
CA ALA A 175 7.14 14.55 1.23
C ALA A 175 7.83 15.15 2.46
N ILE A 176 8.83 16.02 2.25
CA ILE A 176 9.54 16.72 3.33
C ILE A 176 8.59 17.65 4.10
N LEU A 177 7.80 18.47 3.41
CA LEU A 177 6.82 19.37 4.05
C LEU A 177 5.78 18.58 4.85
N THR A 178 5.32 17.44 4.32
CA THR A 178 4.41 16.54 5.04
C THR A 178 5.04 16.00 6.30
N ASP A 179 6.32 15.62 6.24
CA ASP A 179 7.05 15.12 7.40
C ASP A 179 7.27 16.20 8.46
N GLU A 180 7.55 17.44 8.05
CA GLU A 180 7.66 18.59 8.96
C GLU A 180 6.34 18.88 9.69
N ILE A 181 5.20 18.84 8.98
CA ILE A 181 3.87 18.98 9.58
C ILE A 181 3.63 17.84 10.58
N THR A 182 3.83 16.59 10.14
CA THR A 182 3.60 15.40 10.95
C THR A 182 4.44 15.42 12.20
N LYS A 183 5.73 15.74 12.09
CA LYS A 183 6.66 15.84 13.21
C LYS A 183 6.26 16.94 14.18
N ALA A 184 5.82 18.09 13.68
CA ALA A 184 5.44 19.24 14.52
C ALA A 184 4.18 18.95 15.36
N TRP A 185 3.19 18.22 14.81
CA TRP A 185 1.98 17.93 15.58
C TRP A 185 2.04 16.63 16.37
N SER A 186 2.59 15.54 15.79
CA SER A 186 2.61 14.23 16.44
C SER A 186 3.83 14.00 17.33
N GLY A 187 4.92 14.77 17.13
CA GLY A 187 6.22 14.56 17.78
C GLY A 187 7.09 13.52 17.07
N MET A 188 6.62 12.93 15.97
CA MET A 188 7.30 11.87 15.23
C MET A 188 7.35 12.18 13.75
N THR A 189 8.42 11.75 13.06
CA THR A 189 8.44 11.71 11.61
C THR A 189 7.36 10.75 11.08
N THR A 190 6.94 10.91 9.84
CA THR A 190 5.97 10.02 9.19
C THR A 190 6.42 8.56 9.27
N ARG A 191 7.73 8.29 9.09
CA ARG A 191 8.31 6.95 9.20
C ARG A 191 8.21 6.40 10.63
N GLN A 192 8.55 7.20 11.64
CA GLN A 192 8.44 6.79 13.04
C GLN A 192 6.98 6.50 13.43
N TYR A 193 6.06 7.30 12.90
CA TYR A 193 4.63 7.12 13.16
C TYR A 193 4.09 5.85 12.47
N LYS A 194 4.47 5.60 11.20
CA LYS A 194 4.17 4.31 10.54
C LYS A 194 4.70 3.13 11.37
N ASN A 195 5.95 3.21 11.86
CA ASN A 195 6.53 2.15 12.68
C ASN A 195 5.77 1.94 13.99
N LEU A 196 5.35 3.02 14.67
CA LEU A 196 4.52 2.92 15.88
C LEU A 196 3.23 2.14 15.63
N LYS A 197 2.60 2.36 14.46
CA LYS A 197 1.37 1.67 14.05
C LYS A 197 1.61 0.30 13.37
N GLY A 198 2.86 -0.17 13.28
CA GLY A 198 3.22 -1.44 12.64
C GLY A 198 3.02 -1.46 11.13
N LEU A 199 2.99 -0.30 10.47
CA LEU A 199 2.74 -0.15 9.04
C LEU A 199 4.02 -0.24 8.22
N LYS A 200 3.92 -0.83 7.03
CA LYS A 200 5.00 -0.88 6.02
C LYS A 200 4.66 0.01 4.82
N LYS A 201 3.77 -0.45 3.95
CA LYS A 201 3.34 0.27 2.73
C LYS A 201 2.03 1.05 2.92
N GLU A 202 1.29 0.67 3.92
CA GLU A 202 -0.06 1.18 4.17
C GLU A 202 -0.06 2.71 4.35
N ASN A 203 -1.18 3.33 3.97
CA ASN A 203 -1.35 4.75 4.18
C ASN A 203 -1.50 5.04 5.68
N LEU A 204 -0.63 5.92 6.23
CA LEU A 204 -0.67 6.28 7.65
C LEU A 204 -2.03 6.82 8.06
N ARG A 205 -2.65 7.69 7.24
CA ARG A 205 -3.95 8.31 7.57
C ARG A 205 -5.10 7.31 7.62
N ASP A 206 -5.03 6.22 6.83
CA ASP A 206 -6.02 5.15 6.87
C ASP A 206 -5.93 4.30 8.15
N ASN A 207 -4.88 4.50 8.93
CA ASN A 207 -4.63 3.78 10.18
C ASN A 207 -4.64 4.71 11.42
N MET A 208 -5.08 5.96 11.24
CA MET A 208 -5.27 6.93 12.31
C MET A 208 -6.64 6.78 12.97
N SER A 209 -6.71 6.96 14.28
CA SER A 209 -7.99 7.15 14.99
C SER A 209 -8.67 8.43 14.53
N THR A 210 -9.96 8.60 14.84
CA THR A 210 -10.70 9.83 14.53
C THR A 210 -10.01 11.07 15.09
N LEU A 211 -9.52 11.01 16.34
CA LEU A 211 -8.81 12.13 16.96
C LEU A 211 -7.51 12.46 16.23
N GLU A 212 -6.74 11.46 15.85
CA GLU A 212 -5.50 11.63 15.07
C GLU A 212 -5.77 12.24 13.70
N ILE A 213 -6.86 11.82 13.00
CA ILE A 213 -7.30 12.42 11.72
C ILE A 213 -7.65 13.90 11.91
N VAL A 214 -8.41 14.23 12.95
CA VAL A 214 -8.83 15.62 13.22
C VAL A 214 -7.61 16.50 13.53
N LEU A 215 -6.67 16.04 14.34
CA LEU A 215 -5.43 16.77 14.63
C LEU A 215 -4.55 16.94 13.36
N ASN A 216 -4.48 15.92 12.51
CA ASN A 216 -3.77 16.03 11.24
C ASN A 216 -4.45 17.04 10.30
N MET A 217 -5.78 17.02 10.22
CA MET A 217 -6.55 18.00 9.44
C MET A 217 -6.34 19.43 9.97
N LEU A 218 -6.33 19.62 11.29
CA LEU A 218 -6.04 20.91 11.91
C LEU A 218 -4.66 21.41 11.50
N ALA A 219 -3.64 20.54 11.53
CA ALA A 219 -2.28 20.89 11.12
C ALA A 219 -2.22 21.31 9.64
N GLU A 220 -2.86 20.54 8.77
CA GLU A 220 -2.88 20.79 7.32
C GLU A 220 -3.69 22.05 6.98
N THR A 221 -4.88 22.24 7.55
CA THR A 221 -5.71 23.44 7.35
C THR A 221 -5.00 24.69 7.84
N THR A 222 -4.43 24.64 9.06
CA THR A 222 -3.68 25.78 9.60
C THR A 222 -2.48 26.14 8.74
N THR A 223 -1.76 25.11 8.22
CA THR A 223 -0.65 25.33 7.28
C THR A 223 -1.13 26.05 6.02
N THR A 224 -2.27 25.63 5.45
CA THR A 224 -2.87 26.26 4.26
C THR A 224 -3.23 27.71 4.52
N GLU A 225 -3.90 28.01 5.63
CA GLU A 225 -4.30 29.37 5.98
C GLU A 225 -3.10 30.29 6.28
N LEU A 226 -2.08 29.77 6.97
CA LEU A 226 -0.83 30.51 7.18
C LEU A 226 -0.09 30.75 5.85
N SER A 227 -0.10 29.80 4.94
CA SER A 227 0.49 29.95 3.59
C SER A 227 -0.22 31.03 2.79
N LYS A 228 -1.55 31.03 2.76
CA LYS A 228 -2.34 32.09 2.10
C LYS A 228 -2.06 33.46 2.68
N ALA A 229 -1.93 33.55 4.02
CA ALA A 229 -1.70 34.83 4.72
C ALA A 229 -0.27 35.37 4.52
N HIS A 230 0.73 34.50 4.54
CA HIS A 230 2.15 34.91 4.48
C HIS A 230 2.77 34.84 3.10
N GLN A 231 2.09 34.16 2.16
CA GLN A 231 2.51 34.00 0.76
C GLN A 231 3.99 33.56 0.59
N PRO A 232 4.40 32.44 1.22
CA PRO A 232 5.77 31.97 1.15
C PRO A 232 6.18 31.66 -0.31
N GLU A 233 7.42 31.99 -0.67
CA GLU A 233 7.97 31.71 -1.98
C GLU A 233 8.90 30.48 -1.94
N GLY A 234 8.51 29.45 -2.69
CA GLY A 234 9.30 28.21 -2.81
C GLY A 234 9.32 27.34 -1.55
N PHE A 235 10.24 26.37 -1.57
CA PHE A 235 10.29 25.30 -0.59
C PHE A 235 10.68 25.76 0.83
N GLU A 236 11.75 26.53 0.98
CA GLU A 236 12.30 26.84 2.31
C GLU A 236 11.33 27.70 3.15
N GLU A 237 10.68 28.69 2.54
CA GLU A 237 9.68 29.50 3.25
C GLU A 237 8.42 28.68 3.56
N SER A 238 7.97 27.84 2.61
CA SER A 238 6.86 26.92 2.83
C SER A 238 7.16 25.91 3.96
N ARG A 239 8.42 25.51 4.16
CA ARG A 239 8.85 24.65 5.23
C ARG A 239 8.69 25.31 6.62
N ILE A 240 9.00 26.60 6.72
CA ILE A 240 8.77 27.37 7.95
C ILE A 240 7.29 27.41 8.28
N VAL A 241 6.45 27.70 7.27
CA VAL A 241 4.99 27.74 7.41
C VAL A 241 4.44 26.37 7.83
N ALA A 242 4.91 25.28 7.21
CA ALA A 242 4.52 23.92 7.52
C ALA A 242 4.77 23.56 9.00
N ARG A 243 5.95 23.91 9.53
CA ARG A 243 6.27 23.73 10.95
C ARG A 243 5.35 24.52 11.87
N ARG A 244 5.02 25.77 11.51
CA ARG A 244 4.13 26.63 12.28
C ARG A 244 2.71 26.06 12.30
N GLY A 245 2.17 25.63 11.15
CA GLY A 245 0.86 25.01 11.07
C GLY A 245 0.77 23.71 11.87
N GLY A 246 1.78 22.84 11.73
CA GLY A 246 1.88 21.63 12.55
C GLY A 246 1.99 21.90 14.03
N LYS A 247 2.70 22.97 14.44
CA LYS A 247 2.83 23.34 15.86
C LYS A 247 1.48 23.69 16.51
N VAL A 248 0.57 24.36 15.80
CA VAL A 248 -0.76 24.68 16.31
C VAL A 248 -1.54 23.41 16.70
N ALA A 249 -1.52 22.41 15.82
CA ALA A 249 -2.15 21.12 16.13
C ALA A 249 -1.39 20.36 17.23
N GLY A 250 -0.06 20.50 17.31
CA GLY A 250 0.75 19.95 18.39
C GLY A 250 0.43 20.57 19.75
N ASP A 251 0.15 21.88 19.80
CA ASP A 251 -0.29 22.58 21.01
C ASP A 251 -1.68 22.07 21.43
N ALA A 252 -2.61 21.94 20.49
CA ALA A 252 -3.93 21.37 20.74
C ALA A 252 -3.84 19.90 21.25
N ARG A 253 -3.00 19.08 20.64
CA ARG A 253 -2.73 17.71 21.11
C ARG A 253 -2.27 17.68 22.56
N ARG A 254 -1.28 18.49 22.92
CA ARG A 254 -0.76 18.55 24.30
C ARG A 254 -1.81 19.01 25.31
N ALA A 255 -2.66 19.94 24.92
CA ALA A 255 -3.77 20.38 25.77
C ALA A 255 -4.76 19.25 26.05
N ILE A 256 -5.15 18.50 24.99
CA ILE A 256 -6.03 17.34 25.10
C ILE A 256 -5.40 16.25 25.99
N GLU A 257 -4.12 15.93 25.76
CA GLU A 257 -3.39 14.91 26.53
C GLU A 257 -3.25 15.29 28.00
N ALA A 258 -3.04 16.59 28.30
CA ALA A 258 -2.94 17.09 29.66
C ALA A 258 -4.28 17.02 30.41
N ASP A 259 -5.39 17.29 29.72
CA ASP A 259 -6.73 17.29 30.32
C ASP A 259 -7.30 15.87 30.48
N THR A 260 -7.07 15.01 29.46
CA THR A 260 -7.61 13.64 29.45
C THR A 260 -6.74 12.61 30.16
N GLY A 261 -5.46 12.91 30.39
CA GLY A 261 -4.45 11.98 30.89
C GLY A 261 -4.14 10.80 29.93
N ARG A 262 -4.55 10.89 28.67
CA ARG A 262 -4.37 9.84 27.66
C ARG A 262 -3.60 10.37 26.45
N PRO A 263 -2.68 9.57 25.86
CA PRO A 263 -2.02 9.96 24.63
C PRO A 263 -3.03 10.04 23.47
N ALA A 264 -2.97 11.12 22.69
CA ALA A 264 -3.78 11.27 21.49
C ALA A 264 -3.22 10.47 20.30
N VAL A 265 -1.90 10.23 20.31
CA VAL A 265 -1.21 9.42 19.31
C VAL A 265 -0.94 8.04 19.90
N THR A 266 -1.49 7.00 19.28
CA THR A 266 -1.45 5.63 19.79
C THR A 266 -0.93 4.64 18.74
N ALA A 267 -0.56 3.44 19.21
CA ALA A 267 -0.23 2.31 18.33
C ALA A 267 -1.48 1.61 17.77
N GLU A 268 -2.68 1.97 18.24
CA GLU A 268 -3.92 1.37 17.79
C GLU A 268 -4.13 1.62 16.29
N ASN A 269 -4.32 0.53 15.56
CA ASN A 269 -4.62 0.54 14.15
C ASN A 269 -6.12 0.42 13.93
N ALA A 270 -6.69 1.31 13.16
CA ALA A 270 -8.11 1.28 12.81
C ALA A 270 -8.45 0.10 11.86
N ALA A 271 -7.45 -0.59 11.28
CA ALA A 271 -7.66 -1.78 10.47
C ALA A 271 -6.56 -2.82 10.69
N GLN A 272 -6.95 -4.07 10.98
CA GLN A 272 -6.06 -5.21 10.87
C GLN A 272 -5.95 -5.62 9.39
N LEU A 273 -5.01 -5.05 8.67
CA LEU A 273 -4.83 -5.25 7.23
C LEU A 273 -4.50 -6.71 6.84
N ASN A 274 -4.02 -7.54 7.79
CA ASN A 274 -3.76 -8.96 7.56
C ASN A 274 -5.03 -9.77 7.24
N ALA A 275 -6.21 -9.32 7.67
CA ALA A 275 -7.48 -9.97 7.34
C ALA A 275 -7.87 -9.72 5.87
N VAL A 276 -7.68 -8.51 5.36
CA VAL A 276 -8.19 -8.09 4.04
C VAL A 276 -7.41 -8.75 2.88
N VAL A 277 -6.11 -8.93 3.00
CA VAL A 277 -5.32 -9.64 1.97
C VAL A 277 -5.68 -11.13 1.97
N THR A 278 -5.93 -11.69 3.15
CA THR A 278 -6.39 -13.07 3.30
C THR A 278 -7.81 -13.25 2.74
N ASP A 279 -8.72 -12.30 3.01
CA ASP A 279 -10.11 -12.35 2.52
C ASP A 279 -10.23 -12.15 0.99
N VAL A 280 -9.41 -11.28 0.39
CA VAL A 280 -9.39 -11.13 -1.08
C VAL A 280 -8.85 -12.41 -1.74
N ILE A 281 -7.85 -13.05 -1.14
CA ILE A 281 -7.30 -14.31 -1.64
C ILE A 281 -8.28 -15.46 -1.40
N GLN A 282 -8.97 -15.50 -0.25
CA GLN A 282 -10.00 -16.51 0.06
C GLN A 282 -11.28 -16.29 -0.75
N GLY A 283 -11.72 -15.06 -0.96
CA GLY A 283 -12.91 -14.75 -1.77
C GLY A 283 -12.75 -15.13 -3.24
N VAL A 284 -11.54 -15.07 -3.79
CA VAL A 284 -11.24 -15.59 -5.14
C VAL A 284 -11.25 -17.12 -5.15
N ALA A 285 -10.83 -17.77 -4.06
CA ALA A 285 -10.85 -19.24 -3.92
C ALA A 285 -12.26 -19.81 -3.65
N GLU A 286 -13.14 -19.05 -2.99
CA GLU A 286 -14.52 -19.45 -2.72
C GLU A 286 -15.47 -19.25 -3.91
N ALA A 287 -15.22 -18.24 -4.73
CA ALA A 287 -16.00 -17.99 -5.96
C ALA A 287 -15.82 -19.08 -7.03
N ASP A 288 -14.84 -19.95 -6.90
CA ASP A 288 -14.54 -21.04 -7.86
C ASP A 288 -14.98 -22.43 -7.37
N LYS A 289 -15.73 -22.52 -6.24
CA LYS A 289 -16.37 -23.78 -5.84
C LYS A 289 -17.63 -23.99 -6.67
N PRO A 290 -17.74 -25.09 -7.45
CA PRO A 290 -18.98 -25.39 -8.15
C PRO A 290 -20.10 -25.57 -7.12
N ASN A 291 -21.24 -24.96 -7.40
CA ASN A 291 -22.47 -25.14 -6.61
C ASN A 291 -22.80 -26.63 -6.56
N GLU A 292 -22.63 -27.28 -5.40
CA GLU A 292 -22.98 -28.70 -5.19
C GLU A 292 -24.50 -28.94 -5.09
N ASP A 293 -25.33 -27.92 -5.29
CA ASP A 293 -26.81 -27.99 -5.16
C ASP A 293 -27.57 -28.23 -6.50
N GLU A 294 -26.88 -28.65 -7.57
CA GLU A 294 -27.56 -29.16 -8.78
C GLU A 294 -27.27 -30.68 -8.96
N LYS A 295 -27.89 -31.50 -8.14
CA LYS A 295 -28.18 -32.90 -8.46
C LYS A 295 -29.56 -33.31 -7.99
#